data_a448c7bba16e5156b436174c56dde347
#
_entry.id   a448c7bba16e5156b436174c56dde347
#
_cell.length_a   1.000
_cell.length_b   1.000
_cell.length_c   1.000
_cell.angle_alpha   90.00
_cell.angle_beta   90.00
_cell.angle_gamma   90.00
#
_symmetry.space_group_name_H-M   'P 1'
#
loop_
_entity.id
_entity.type
_entity.pdbx_description
1 polymer ?
#
loop_
_entity_poly.entity_id
_entity_poly.type
_entity_poly.pdbx_seq_one_letter_code
_entity_poly.pdbx_strand_id
1 'polypeptide(L)'
;MFYKQDWILRQIQMIGEMISMAVFHKSIIAYENENVVSPTQTDRLYTRLDMLVANGKIGEAEDALFDEIDPDDPKYLELALDFYQKLNRLSDAELEKYDFPRQEILDGMNTLVELFGLSDLVK
;
A
#
# COMPACT_ATOMS: atom_id res chain seq x y z
N MET A 1 22.98 7.77 5.08
CA MET A 1 22.17 7.50 3.91
C MET A 1 21.54 6.16 3.96
N PHE A 2 22.34 5.10 3.90
CA PHE A 2 21.82 3.74 4.00
C PHE A 2 20.95 3.53 5.21
N TYR A 3 21.43 4.00 6.36
CA TYR A 3 20.75 3.78 7.63
C TYR A 3 19.35 4.36 7.65
N LYS A 4 19.19 5.52 7.02
CA LYS A 4 17.87 6.18 6.96
C LYS A 4 16.89 5.38 6.09
N GLN A 5 17.34 4.90 4.93
CA GLN A 5 16.50 4.10 4.04
C GLN A 5 16.11 2.78 4.67
N ASP A 6 17.07 2.10 5.33
CA ASP A 6 16.81 0.88 6.06
C ASP A 6 15.81 1.07 7.18
N TRP A 7 15.95 2.18 7.91
CA TRP A 7 15.05 2.48 9.00
C TRP A 7 13.62 2.67 8.48
N ILE A 8 13.46 3.44 7.41
CA ILE A 8 12.16 3.71 6.81
C ILE A 8 11.53 2.40 6.30
N LEU A 9 12.31 1.59 5.61
CA LEU A 9 11.85 0.30 5.09
C LEU A 9 11.29 -0.57 6.21
N ARG A 10 12.00 -0.63 7.35
CA ARG A 10 11.56 -1.43 8.49
C ARG A 10 10.32 -0.85 9.15
N GLN A 11 10.20 0.47 9.21
CA GLN A 11 8.99 1.11 9.74
C GLN A 11 7.77 0.75 8.90
N ILE A 12 7.91 0.79 7.57
CA ILE A 12 6.84 0.42 6.66
C ILE A 12 6.42 -1.03 6.89
N GLN A 13 7.39 -1.94 6.98
CA GLN A 13 7.12 -3.35 7.22
C GLN A 13 6.40 -3.56 8.55
N MET A 14 6.86 -2.90 9.59
CA MET A 14 6.27 -3.03 10.93
C MET A 14 4.82 -2.55 10.95
N ILE A 15 4.56 -1.39 10.38
CA ILE A 15 3.19 -0.85 10.31
C ILE A 15 2.29 -1.80 9.52
N GLY A 16 2.77 -2.29 8.38
CA GLY A 16 2.02 -3.23 7.55
C GLY A 16 1.67 -4.52 8.29
N GLU A 17 2.64 -5.09 9.01
CA GLU A 17 2.42 -6.30 9.79
C GLU A 17 1.43 -6.07 10.92
N MET A 18 1.53 -4.96 11.62
CA MET A 18 0.62 -4.63 12.71
C MET A 18 -0.81 -4.51 12.21
N ILE A 19 -1.02 -3.82 11.10
CA ILE A 19 -2.35 -3.68 10.51
C ILE A 19 -2.87 -5.04 10.04
N SER A 20 -2.02 -5.81 9.37
CA SER A 20 -2.40 -7.13 8.84
C SER A 20 -2.86 -8.06 9.94
N MET A 21 -2.13 -8.10 11.05
CA MET A 21 -2.50 -8.94 12.18
C MET A 21 -3.75 -8.45 12.89
N ALA A 22 -3.85 -7.14 13.10
CA ALA A 22 -4.97 -6.56 13.86
C ALA A 22 -6.30 -6.65 13.10
N VAL A 23 -6.28 -6.40 11.80
CA VAL A 23 -7.51 -6.31 11.00
C VAL A 23 -7.84 -7.63 10.31
N PHE A 24 -6.83 -8.29 9.74
CA PHE A 24 -7.05 -9.47 8.91
C PHE A 24 -6.57 -10.78 9.55
N HIS A 25 -5.90 -10.70 10.68
CA HIS A 25 -5.35 -11.87 11.40
C HIS A 25 -4.35 -12.67 10.56
N LYS A 26 -3.60 -11.96 9.69
CA LYS A 26 -2.57 -12.55 8.83
C LYS A 26 -1.28 -11.74 9.00
N SER A 27 -0.14 -12.44 8.92
CA SER A 27 1.16 -11.76 9.04
C SER A 27 1.52 -10.97 7.78
N ILE A 28 1.01 -11.40 6.63
CA ILE A 28 1.23 -10.75 5.35
C ILE A 28 -0.09 -10.66 4.62
N ILE A 29 -0.36 -9.49 4.02
CA ILE A 29 -1.55 -9.29 3.21
C ILE A 29 -1.15 -9.24 1.73
N ALA A 30 -1.93 -9.94 0.92
CA ALA A 30 -1.89 -9.80 -0.53
C ALA A 30 -3.32 -9.67 -1.01
N TYR A 31 -3.55 -8.76 -1.93
CA TYR A 31 -4.89 -8.58 -2.49
C TYR A 31 -5.28 -9.77 -3.34
N GLU A 32 -6.46 -10.31 -3.12
CA GLU A 32 -7.00 -11.40 -3.90
C GLU A 32 -8.22 -10.91 -4.68
N ASN A 33 -8.24 -11.17 -5.99
CA ASN A 33 -9.40 -10.86 -6.82
C ASN A 33 -10.58 -11.71 -6.36
N GLU A 34 -11.71 -11.05 -6.13
CA GLU A 34 -12.90 -11.75 -5.65
C GLU A 34 -13.59 -12.53 -6.75
N ASN A 35 -13.60 -11.99 -7.96
CA ASN A 35 -14.31 -12.63 -9.06
C ASN A 35 -13.65 -12.33 -10.40
N VAL A 36 -13.11 -13.38 -11.03
CA VAL A 36 -12.41 -13.26 -12.31
C VAL A 36 -13.37 -12.99 -13.46
N VAL A 37 -14.59 -13.54 -13.38
CA VAL A 37 -15.59 -13.42 -14.45
C VAL A 37 -16.33 -12.09 -14.38
N SER A 38 -16.61 -11.63 -13.15
CA SER A 38 -17.33 -10.37 -12.93
C SER A 38 -16.58 -9.55 -11.89
N PRO A 39 -15.51 -8.83 -12.32
CA PRO A 39 -14.66 -8.11 -11.38
C PRO A 39 -15.41 -7.07 -10.56
N THR A 40 -15.07 -6.99 -9.27
CA THR A 40 -15.59 -5.96 -8.38
C THR A 40 -14.93 -4.63 -8.69
N GLN A 41 -15.41 -3.57 -8.05
CA GLN A 41 -14.80 -2.25 -8.18
C GLN A 41 -13.35 -2.25 -7.67
N THR A 42 -13.09 -2.94 -6.54
CA THR A 42 -11.71 -3.07 -6.02
C THR A 42 -10.84 -3.90 -6.95
N ASP A 43 -11.39 -4.92 -7.59
CA ASP A 43 -10.64 -5.72 -8.58
C ASP A 43 -10.18 -4.85 -9.75
N ARG A 44 -11.06 -3.98 -10.23
CA ARG A 44 -10.72 -3.07 -11.33
C ARG A 44 -9.66 -2.06 -10.92
N LEU A 45 -9.79 -1.53 -9.70
CA LEU A 45 -8.79 -0.62 -9.16
C LEU A 45 -7.44 -1.32 -9.03
N TYR A 46 -7.42 -2.54 -8.51
CA TYR A 46 -6.20 -3.33 -8.38
C TYR A 46 -5.48 -3.47 -9.72
N THR A 47 -6.21 -3.84 -10.77
CA THR A 47 -5.66 -3.97 -12.11
C THR A 47 -5.09 -2.65 -12.61
N ARG A 48 -5.79 -1.56 -12.38
CA ARG A 48 -5.35 -0.23 -12.78
C ARG A 48 -4.06 0.18 -12.07
N LEU A 49 -3.98 -0.08 -10.76
CA LEU A 49 -2.77 0.22 -9.99
C LEU A 49 -1.58 -0.58 -10.50
N ASP A 50 -1.77 -1.87 -10.75
CA ASP A 50 -0.71 -2.72 -11.29
C ASP A 50 -0.18 -2.20 -12.63
N MET A 51 -1.09 -1.78 -13.51
CA MET A 51 -0.69 -1.23 -14.81
C MET A 51 0.10 0.06 -14.67
N LEU A 52 -0.35 0.95 -13.80
CA LEU A 52 0.34 2.22 -13.59
C LEU A 52 1.73 2.01 -13.00
N VAL A 53 1.85 1.12 -12.02
CA VAL A 53 3.15 0.80 -11.42
C VAL A 53 4.08 0.16 -12.45
N ALA A 54 3.56 -0.76 -13.27
CA ALA A 54 4.35 -1.41 -14.30
C ALA A 54 4.91 -0.41 -15.32
N ASN A 55 4.22 0.71 -15.51
CA ASN A 55 4.65 1.77 -16.41
C ASN A 55 5.45 2.87 -15.69
N GLY A 56 5.82 2.65 -14.44
CA GLY A 56 6.59 3.61 -13.66
C GLY A 56 5.80 4.81 -13.17
N LYS A 57 4.48 4.76 -13.27
CA LYS A 57 3.61 5.88 -12.87
C LYS A 57 3.07 5.68 -11.46
N ILE A 58 3.99 5.60 -10.49
CA ILE A 58 3.64 5.27 -9.12
C ILE A 58 2.82 6.40 -8.46
N GLY A 59 3.19 7.65 -8.68
CA GLY A 59 2.42 8.77 -8.13
C GLY A 59 0.98 8.79 -8.63
N GLU A 60 0.78 8.52 -9.92
CA GLU A 60 -0.56 8.44 -10.50
C GLU A 60 -1.35 7.26 -9.92
N ALA A 61 -0.67 6.15 -9.66
CA ALA A 61 -1.30 4.99 -9.04
C ALA A 61 -1.78 5.34 -7.64
N GLU A 62 -0.95 6.02 -6.85
CA GLU A 62 -1.32 6.44 -5.51
C GLU A 62 -2.52 7.40 -5.54
N ASP A 63 -2.52 8.34 -6.46
CA ASP A 63 -3.63 9.27 -6.62
C ASP A 63 -4.93 8.51 -6.94
N ALA A 64 -4.86 7.54 -7.85
CA ALA A 64 -6.02 6.73 -8.20
C ALA A 64 -6.55 5.95 -7.00
N LEU A 65 -5.63 5.40 -6.19
CA LEU A 65 -6.01 4.68 -4.98
C LEU A 65 -6.79 5.56 -4.02
N PHE A 66 -6.26 6.73 -3.69
CA PHE A 66 -6.90 7.61 -2.72
C PHE A 66 -8.17 8.28 -3.24
N ASP A 67 -8.30 8.41 -4.56
CA ASP A 67 -9.54 8.92 -5.16
C ASP A 67 -10.72 7.97 -4.96
N GLU A 68 -10.46 6.67 -4.90
CA GLU A 68 -11.52 5.67 -4.83
C GLU A 68 -11.68 4.99 -3.47
N ILE A 69 -10.69 5.14 -2.58
CA ILE A 69 -10.66 4.42 -1.31
C ILE A 69 -11.90 4.71 -0.47
N ASP A 70 -12.50 3.65 0.07
CA ASP A 70 -13.64 3.74 0.98
C ASP A 70 -13.17 3.28 2.37
N PRO A 71 -13.08 4.21 3.35
CA PRO A 71 -12.58 3.86 4.68
C PRO A 71 -13.47 2.89 5.45
N ASP A 72 -14.72 2.71 5.00
CA ASP A 72 -15.65 1.79 5.64
C ASP A 72 -15.58 0.38 5.08
N ASP A 73 -14.81 0.18 4.01
CA ASP A 73 -14.69 -1.12 3.36
C ASP A 73 -13.28 -1.67 3.54
N PRO A 74 -13.11 -2.73 4.37
CA PRO A 74 -11.77 -3.31 4.61
C PRO A 74 -11.10 -3.87 3.35
N LYS A 75 -11.86 -4.12 2.30
CA LYS A 75 -11.26 -4.59 1.03
C LYS A 75 -10.35 -3.55 0.43
N TYR A 76 -10.67 -2.26 0.60
CA TYR A 76 -9.78 -1.18 0.16
C TYR A 76 -8.51 -1.10 1.00
N LEU A 77 -8.60 -1.43 2.30
CA LEU A 77 -7.40 -1.49 3.14
C LEU A 77 -6.49 -2.64 2.69
N GLU A 78 -7.07 -3.80 2.39
CA GLU A 78 -6.31 -4.93 1.86
C GLU A 78 -5.58 -4.53 0.58
N LEU A 79 -6.27 -3.88 -0.34
CA LEU A 79 -5.72 -3.41 -1.61
C LEU A 79 -4.57 -2.41 -1.37
N ALA A 80 -4.78 -1.45 -0.48
CA ALA A 80 -3.79 -0.42 -0.21
C ALA A 80 -2.53 -0.99 0.45
N LEU A 81 -2.70 -1.93 1.38
CA LEU A 81 -1.57 -2.61 2.01
C LEU A 81 -0.75 -3.38 0.98
N ASP A 82 -1.43 -4.12 0.10
CA ASP A 82 -0.78 -4.83 -0.99
C ASP A 82 0.03 -3.88 -1.86
N PHE A 83 -0.57 -2.76 -2.22
CA PHE A 83 0.07 -1.73 -3.05
C PHE A 83 1.37 -1.23 -2.42
N TYR A 84 1.30 -0.78 -1.17
CA TYR A 84 2.48 -0.22 -0.50
C TYR A 84 3.53 -1.27 -0.18
N GLN A 85 3.14 -2.50 0.15
CA GLN A 85 4.10 -3.57 0.41
C GLN A 85 4.86 -3.95 -0.86
N LYS A 86 4.19 -3.97 -2.00
CA LYS A 86 4.86 -4.20 -3.28
C LYS A 86 5.86 -3.09 -3.60
N LEU A 87 5.48 -1.84 -3.37
CA LEU A 87 6.38 -0.72 -3.57
C LEU A 87 7.59 -0.81 -2.64
N ASN A 88 7.37 -1.23 -1.41
CA ASN A 88 8.45 -1.32 -0.43
C ASN A 88 9.49 -2.39 -0.77
N ARG A 89 9.14 -3.34 -1.64
CA ARG A 89 10.07 -4.37 -2.13
C ARG A 89 10.96 -3.86 -3.26
N LEU A 90 10.63 -2.74 -3.86
CA LEU A 90 11.47 -2.15 -4.90
C LEU A 90 12.77 -1.63 -4.28
N SER A 91 13.84 -1.67 -5.05
CA SER A 91 15.13 -1.14 -4.60
C SER A 91 15.06 0.38 -4.50
N ASP A 92 15.98 0.95 -3.73
CA ASP A 92 16.10 2.40 -3.63
C ASP A 92 16.34 3.04 -5.00
N ALA A 93 17.13 2.37 -5.84
CA ALA A 93 17.40 2.84 -7.20
C ALA A 93 16.15 2.88 -8.06
N GLU A 94 15.30 1.85 -7.94
CA GLU A 94 14.04 1.80 -8.69
C GLU A 94 13.07 2.89 -8.24
N LEU A 95 12.95 3.06 -6.93
CA LEU A 95 12.07 4.10 -6.38
C LEU A 95 12.55 5.49 -6.81
N GLU A 96 13.86 5.72 -6.79
CA GLU A 96 14.43 6.97 -7.24
C GLU A 96 14.17 7.20 -8.72
N LYS A 97 14.32 6.16 -9.54
CA LYS A 97 14.06 6.21 -10.97
C LYS A 97 12.63 6.65 -11.26
N TYR A 98 11.68 6.19 -10.45
CA TYR A 98 10.27 6.52 -10.64
C TYR A 98 9.81 7.74 -9.85
N ASP A 99 10.76 8.47 -9.27
CA ASP A 99 10.50 9.68 -8.50
C ASP A 99 9.49 9.45 -7.37
N PHE A 100 9.65 8.33 -6.68
CA PHE A 100 8.78 7.97 -5.56
C PHE A 100 9.64 7.51 -4.38
N PRO A 101 10.17 8.44 -3.61
CA PRO A 101 11.06 8.08 -2.49
C PRO A 101 10.33 7.24 -1.44
N ARG A 102 11.11 6.39 -0.76
CA ARG A 102 10.55 5.48 0.25
C ARG A 102 9.80 6.21 1.36
N GLN A 103 10.18 7.45 1.63
CA GLN A 103 9.47 8.28 2.61
C GLN A 103 7.99 8.46 2.21
N GLU A 104 7.68 8.55 0.92
CA GLU A 104 6.29 8.68 0.49
C GLU A 104 5.49 7.42 0.75
N ILE A 105 6.14 6.25 0.72
CA ILE A 105 5.49 5.00 1.10
C ILE A 105 5.11 5.05 2.58
N LEU A 106 6.04 5.47 3.42
CA LEU A 106 5.77 5.60 4.85
C LEU A 106 4.65 6.61 5.12
N ASP A 107 4.68 7.75 4.43
CA ASP A 107 3.64 8.77 4.57
C ASP A 107 2.27 8.20 4.16
N GLY A 108 2.23 7.43 3.08
CA GLY A 108 1.00 6.78 2.63
C GLY A 108 0.47 5.78 3.63
N MET A 109 1.36 4.97 4.23
CA MET A 109 0.98 4.01 5.26
C MET A 109 0.38 4.72 6.48
N ASN A 110 0.97 5.83 6.89
CA ASN A 110 0.44 6.63 8.00
C ASN A 110 -0.92 7.23 7.66
N THR A 111 -1.12 7.63 6.41
CA THR A 111 -2.42 8.12 5.96
C THR A 111 -3.48 7.03 6.03
N LEU A 112 -3.15 5.79 5.66
CA LEU A 112 -4.06 4.66 5.79
C LEU A 112 -4.45 4.43 7.24
N VAL A 113 -3.48 4.51 8.14
CA VAL A 113 -3.73 4.34 9.58
C VAL A 113 -4.77 5.35 10.06
N GLU A 114 -4.65 6.60 9.63
CA GLU A 114 -5.60 7.65 10.00
C GLU A 114 -6.97 7.42 9.36
N LEU A 115 -7.00 7.14 8.05
CA LEU A 115 -8.25 6.97 7.31
C LEU A 115 -9.10 5.83 7.86
N PHE A 116 -8.47 4.72 8.24
CA PHE A 116 -9.19 3.56 8.73
C PHE A 116 -9.34 3.54 10.26
N GLY A 117 -8.95 4.63 10.93
CA GLY A 117 -9.14 4.75 12.37
C GLY A 117 -8.26 3.80 13.17
N LEU A 118 -7.05 3.52 12.70
CA LEU A 118 -6.15 2.54 13.30
C LEU A 118 -5.01 3.16 14.12
N SER A 119 -5.10 4.44 14.41
CA SER A 119 -4.01 5.16 15.08
C SER A 119 -3.61 4.55 16.41
N ASP A 120 -4.57 3.99 17.14
CA ASP A 120 -4.29 3.37 18.45
C ASP A 120 -3.51 2.07 18.33
N LEU A 121 -3.53 1.43 17.16
CA LEU A 121 -2.84 0.16 16.96
C LEU A 121 -1.35 0.33 16.68
N VAL A 122 -0.94 1.49 16.17
CA VAL A 122 0.44 1.70 15.71
C VAL A 122 1.21 2.73 16.53
N LYS A 123 0.67 3.13 17.64
CA LYS A 123 1.37 4.05 18.56
C LYS A 123 2.43 3.37 19.38
#